data_75f10eca91ee69d51a3f655151b1b253
#
_entry.id   75f10eca91ee69d51a3f655151b1b253
#
_cell.length_a   1.000
_cell.length_b   1.000
_cell.length_c   1.000
_cell.angle_alpha   90.00
_cell.angle_beta   90.00
_cell.angle_gamma   90.00
#
_symmetry.space_group_name_H-M   'P 1'
#
loop_
_entity.id
_entity.type
_entity.pdbx_description
1 polymer ?
#
loop_
_entity_poly.entity_id
_entity_poly.type
_entity_poly.pdbx_seq_one_letter_code
_entity_poly.pdbx_strand_id
1 'polypeptide(L)'
;MKKTRILGLLFAVVLCIVGCGSSAEIKVDTLSISGNGAATYTIISDFSEPYYNLEELKSMAQKEVEAYGTGVQISSAEVTDGVLKFQYTFDSLSHYSRFMETSCYQGTVAAALANGYKADTKLTSAKGGSLTMSDSSIRERNLFIWNEEVAVRCDGSVVCYSENLSLSGKTDVQPKEGSVGPYYVVYK
;
A
#
# COMPACT_ATOMS: atom_id res chain seq x y z
N MET A 1 8.81 39.84 -49.17
CA MET A 1 9.64 39.37 -48.06
C MET A 1 8.80 39.37 -46.79
N LYS A 2 8.21 38.26 -46.40
CA LYS A 2 7.36 38.13 -45.19
C LYS A 2 8.12 37.35 -44.14
N LYS A 3 8.39 37.99 -43.00
CA LYS A 3 9.05 37.41 -41.84
C LYS A 3 8.04 36.53 -41.08
N THR A 4 8.24 35.25 -41.11
CA THR A 4 7.47 34.29 -40.31
C THR A 4 8.00 34.31 -38.87
N ARG A 5 7.18 34.78 -37.92
CA ARG A 5 7.49 34.70 -36.49
C ARG A 5 7.08 33.31 -35.97
N ILE A 6 8.07 32.53 -35.60
CA ILE A 6 7.85 31.28 -34.87
C ILE A 6 7.56 31.64 -33.43
N LEU A 7 6.31 31.48 -33.06
CA LEU A 7 5.84 31.61 -31.68
C LEU A 7 6.10 30.29 -30.95
N GLY A 8 7.19 30.27 -30.18
CA GLY A 8 7.52 29.14 -29.32
C GLY A 8 6.48 29.03 -28.20
N LEU A 9 5.68 27.96 -28.26
CA LEU A 9 4.75 27.59 -27.19
C LEU A 9 5.55 26.99 -26.03
N LEU A 10 5.84 27.82 -25.04
CA LEU A 10 6.43 27.37 -23.77
C LEU A 10 5.35 26.61 -23.00
N PHE A 11 5.40 25.27 -23.08
CA PHE A 11 4.53 24.43 -22.26
C PHE A 11 5.10 24.45 -20.83
N ALA A 12 4.58 25.34 -20.00
CA ALA A 12 4.87 25.35 -18.57
C ALA A 12 4.21 24.13 -17.95
N VAL A 13 5.01 23.09 -17.70
CA VAL A 13 4.62 21.98 -16.84
C VAL A 13 4.54 22.54 -15.42
N VAL A 14 3.35 22.89 -14.98
CA VAL A 14 3.06 23.18 -13.58
C VAL A 14 3.16 21.86 -12.83
N LEU A 15 4.33 21.61 -12.25
CA LEU A 15 4.47 20.62 -11.18
C LEU A 15 3.64 21.12 -9.99
N CYS A 16 2.42 20.62 -9.87
CA CYS A 16 1.68 20.71 -8.63
C CYS A 16 2.40 19.86 -7.59
N ILE A 17 3.35 20.49 -6.88
CA ILE A 17 3.87 19.96 -5.62
C ILE A 17 2.74 20.13 -4.62
N VAL A 18 1.83 19.13 -4.56
CA VAL A 18 0.82 19.07 -3.52
C VAL A 18 1.50 18.50 -2.28
N GLY A 19 1.79 19.40 -1.33
CA GLY A 19 1.68 19.19 0.11
C GLY A 19 2.41 18.02 0.74
N CYS A 20 3.63 18.26 1.07
CA CYS A 20 4.22 18.13 2.40
C CYS A 20 3.49 17.23 3.41
N GLY A 21 3.70 15.94 3.31
CA GLY A 21 3.91 15.00 4.36
C GLY A 21 5.05 14.14 3.84
N SER A 22 6.21 14.19 4.47
CA SER A 22 7.32 13.32 4.10
C SER A 22 6.91 11.87 4.39
N SER A 23 6.22 11.25 3.44
CA SER A 23 6.04 9.80 3.45
C SER A 23 7.44 9.21 3.40
N ALA A 24 7.76 8.35 4.37
CA ALA A 24 9.02 7.63 4.35
C ALA A 24 9.19 6.92 3.00
N GLU A 25 10.42 6.91 2.49
CA GLU A 25 10.75 6.20 1.27
C GLU A 25 10.35 4.72 1.41
N ILE A 26 9.67 4.18 0.39
CA ILE A 26 9.30 2.75 0.35
C ILE A 26 10.54 1.96 -0.07
N LYS A 27 11.02 1.08 0.83
CA LYS A 27 12.22 0.24 0.63
C LYS A 27 11.93 -1.26 0.65
N VAL A 28 10.70 -1.64 0.92
CA VAL A 28 10.22 -3.03 0.97
C VAL A 28 8.87 -3.10 0.29
N ASP A 29 8.45 -4.29 -0.05
CA ASP A 29 7.11 -4.53 -0.60
C ASP A 29 6.05 -3.92 0.32
N THR A 30 5.24 -3.03 -0.24
CA THR A 30 4.32 -2.22 0.55
C THR A 30 2.95 -2.10 -0.12
N LEU A 31 1.91 -2.45 0.62
CA LEU A 31 0.53 -2.16 0.28
C LEU A 31 0.10 -0.84 0.92
N SER A 32 -0.08 0.18 0.11
CA SER A 32 -0.68 1.46 0.54
C SER A 32 -2.19 1.39 0.38
N ILE A 33 -2.93 1.61 1.47
CA ILE A 33 -4.40 1.54 1.49
C ILE A 33 -5.01 2.92 1.71
N SER A 34 -6.10 3.19 1.01
CA SER A 34 -6.89 4.42 1.15
C SER A 34 -8.20 4.17 1.87
N GLY A 35 -8.73 5.20 2.54
CA GLY A 35 -10.01 5.13 3.23
C GLY A 35 -11.21 4.88 2.31
N ASN A 36 -11.08 5.19 1.01
CA ASN A 36 -12.09 4.87 -0.02
C ASN A 36 -12.00 3.44 -0.56
N GLY A 37 -11.06 2.63 -0.05
CA GLY A 37 -10.85 1.24 -0.45
C GLY A 37 -9.90 1.04 -1.64
N ALA A 38 -9.42 2.10 -2.29
CA ALA A 38 -8.38 1.99 -3.32
C ALA A 38 -7.04 1.57 -2.69
N ALA A 39 -6.19 0.91 -3.47
CA ALA A 39 -4.90 0.46 -2.98
C ALA A 39 -3.80 0.64 -4.03
N THR A 40 -2.56 0.77 -3.58
CA THR A 40 -1.35 0.73 -4.41
C THR A 40 -0.40 -0.30 -3.82
N TYR A 41 -0.04 -1.30 -4.61
CA TYR A 41 0.97 -2.27 -4.22
C TYR A 41 2.29 -1.93 -4.90
N THR A 42 3.31 -1.68 -4.08
CA THR A 42 4.67 -1.37 -4.52
C THR A 42 5.56 -2.57 -4.24
N ILE A 43 6.15 -3.11 -5.28
CA ILE A 43 7.14 -4.19 -5.24
C ILE A 43 8.53 -3.57 -5.33
N ILE A 44 9.41 -3.96 -4.43
CA ILE A 44 10.83 -3.58 -4.41
C ILE A 44 11.66 -4.84 -4.58
N SER A 45 12.48 -4.90 -5.61
CA SER A 45 13.28 -6.09 -5.91
C SER A 45 14.66 -5.73 -6.42
N ASP A 46 15.65 -6.60 -6.17
CA ASP A 46 16.94 -6.54 -6.84
C ASP A 46 16.74 -6.77 -8.35
N PHE A 47 17.29 -5.88 -9.15
CA PHE A 47 17.23 -5.91 -10.61
C PHE A 47 18.60 -5.63 -11.23
N SER A 48 19.65 -6.03 -10.53
CA SER A 48 21.05 -5.77 -10.90
C SER A 48 21.63 -6.77 -11.90
N GLU A 49 20.97 -7.92 -12.10
CA GLU A 49 21.47 -8.97 -12.98
C GLU A 49 21.38 -8.57 -14.47
N PRO A 50 22.43 -8.86 -15.29
CA PRO A 50 22.50 -8.39 -16.68
C PRO A 50 21.48 -9.02 -17.63
N TYR A 51 20.82 -10.10 -17.23
CA TYR A 51 19.76 -10.76 -17.99
C TYR A 51 18.36 -10.28 -17.65
N TYR A 52 18.20 -9.41 -16.65
CA TYR A 52 16.90 -8.80 -16.34
C TYR A 52 16.52 -7.75 -17.37
N ASN A 53 15.29 -7.82 -17.86
CA ASN A 53 14.76 -6.93 -18.89
C ASN A 53 13.46 -6.26 -18.41
N LEU A 54 13.51 -4.96 -18.16
CA LEU A 54 12.38 -4.20 -17.67
C LEU A 54 11.20 -4.16 -18.65
N GLU A 55 11.47 -4.08 -19.96
CA GLU A 55 10.40 -4.05 -20.97
C GLU A 55 9.70 -5.41 -21.10
N GLU A 56 10.44 -6.50 -20.95
CA GLU A 56 9.86 -7.85 -20.91
C GLU A 56 8.97 -8.02 -19.67
N LEU A 57 9.46 -7.60 -18.48
CA LEU A 57 8.67 -7.61 -17.23
C LEU A 57 7.38 -6.80 -17.37
N LYS A 58 7.46 -5.57 -17.90
CA LYS A 58 6.29 -4.73 -18.17
C LYS A 58 5.31 -5.41 -19.12
N SER A 59 5.81 -6.04 -20.19
CA SER A 59 4.97 -6.74 -21.17
C SER A 59 4.24 -7.93 -20.56
N MET A 60 4.91 -8.69 -19.67
CA MET A 60 4.29 -9.81 -18.95
C MET A 60 3.21 -9.31 -17.99
N ALA A 61 3.55 -8.34 -17.14
CA ALA A 61 2.62 -7.74 -16.19
C ALA A 61 1.40 -7.10 -16.87
N GLN A 62 1.61 -6.46 -18.03
CA GLN A 62 0.52 -5.87 -18.81
C GLN A 62 -0.46 -6.93 -19.32
N LYS A 63 0.04 -8.09 -19.77
CA LYS A 63 -0.82 -9.21 -20.19
C LYS A 63 -1.65 -9.77 -19.03
N GLU A 64 -1.09 -9.84 -17.82
CA GLU A 64 -1.82 -10.26 -16.62
C GLU A 64 -2.94 -9.29 -16.27
N VAL A 65 -2.64 -7.98 -16.31
CA VAL A 65 -3.64 -6.92 -16.09
C VAL A 65 -4.75 -6.97 -17.14
N GLU A 66 -4.40 -7.14 -18.43
CA GLU A 66 -5.37 -7.28 -19.52
C GLU A 66 -6.24 -8.54 -19.37
N ALA A 67 -5.65 -9.66 -18.97
CA ALA A 67 -6.38 -10.91 -18.72
C ALA A 67 -7.32 -10.79 -17.50
N TYR A 68 -6.94 -10.01 -16.49
CA TYR A 68 -7.79 -9.74 -15.33
C TYR A 68 -8.99 -8.84 -15.70
N GLY A 69 -8.79 -7.86 -16.55
CA GLY A 69 -9.83 -6.96 -17.06
C GLY A 69 -9.75 -5.55 -16.44
N THR A 70 -10.75 -5.15 -15.63
CA THR A 70 -10.84 -3.79 -15.09
C THR A 70 -10.52 -3.73 -13.61
N GLY A 71 -10.13 -2.54 -13.11
CA GLY A 71 -9.89 -2.29 -11.67
C GLY A 71 -8.46 -2.54 -11.21
N VAL A 72 -7.56 -2.91 -12.14
CA VAL A 72 -6.11 -3.04 -11.90
C VAL A 72 -5.36 -2.33 -13.01
N GLN A 73 -4.29 -1.61 -12.66
CA GLN A 73 -3.42 -0.92 -13.61
C GLN A 73 -1.95 -0.96 -13.13
N ILE A 74 -1.02 -0.95 -14.06
CA ILE A 74 0.38 -0.67 -13.77
C ILE A 74 0.56 0.85 -13.73
N SER A 75 0.92 1.40 -12.58
CA SER A 75 1.09 2.84 -12.40
C SER A 75 2.53 3.32 -12.61
N SER A 76 3.52 2.50 -12.25
CA SER A 76 4.93 2.76 -12.58
C SER A 76 5.76 1.47 -12.61
N ALA A 77 6.89 1.52 -13.34
CA ALA A 77 7.91 0.49 -13.32
C ALA A 77 9.25 1.14 -13.67
N GLU A 78 10.11 1.27 -12.68
CA GLU A 78 11.37 2.00 -12.75
C GLU A 78 12.50 1.18 -12.14
N VAL A 79 13.70 1.28 -12.70
CA VAL A 79 14.92 0.70 -12.14
C VAL A 79 15.90 1.84 -11.84
N THR A 80 16.33 1.94 -10.59
CA THR A 80 17.32 2.92 -10.15
C THR A 80 18.38 2.20 -9.33
N ASP A 81 19.64 2.36 -9.70
CA ASP A 81 20.79 1.75 -9.01
C ASP A 81 20.65 0.21 -8.83
N GLY A 82 20.09 -0.48 -9.83
CA GLY A 82 19.86 -1.92 -9.78
C GLY A 82 18.68 -2.36 -8.92
N VAL A 83 17.85 -1.43 -8.46
CA VAL A 83 16.63 -1.73 -7.68
C VAL A 83 15.40 -1.44 -8.53
N LEU A 84 14.58 -2.45 -8.74
CA LEU A 84 13.25 -2.32 -9.34
C LEU A 84 12.26 -1.76 -8.32
N LYS A 85 11.52 -0.75 -8.74
CA LYS A 85 10.28 -0.29 -8.09
C LYS A 85 9.14 -0.46 -9.08
N PHE A 86 8.28 -1.43 -8.82
CA PHE A 86 7.13 -1.73 -9.66
C PHE A 86 5.84 -1.46 -8.88
N GLN A 87 4.85 -0.79 -9.50
CA GLN A 87 3.62 -0.41 -8.81
C GLN A 87 2.37 -0.82 -9.59
N TYR A 88 1.48 -1.54 -8.90
CA TYR A 88 0.11 -1.73 -9.32
C TYR A 88 -0.82 -0.79 -8.54
N THR A 89 -1.85 -0.27 -9.20
CA THR A 89 -2.98 0.41 -8.54
C THR A 89 -4.25 -0.41 -8.73
N PHE A 90 -5.06 -0.41 -7.68
CA PHE A 90 -6.33 -1.15 -7.59
C PHE A 90 -7.44 -0.18 -7.22
N ASP A 91 -8.55 -0.23 -7.95
CA ASP A 91 -9.72 0.60 -7.65
C ASP A 91 -10.37 0.21 -6.31
N SER A 92 -10.13 -1.02 -5.84
CA SER A 92 -10.58 -1.51 -4.55
C SER A 92 -9.68 -2.63 -3.99
N LEU A 93 -9.72 -2.83 -2.67
CA LEU A 93 -9.09 -3.98 -2.03
C LEU A 93 -9.66 -5.33 -2.48
N SER A 94 -10.88 -5.37 -3.00
CA SER A 94 -11.45 -6.56 -3.62
C SER A 94 -10.72 -6.93 -4.91
N HIS A 95 -10.33 -5.94 -5.73
CA HIS A 95 -9.50 -6.17 -6.90
C HIS A 95 -8.09 -6.60 -6.51
N TYR A 96 -7.49 -5.96 -5.49
CA TYR A 96 -6.19 -6.38 -4.93
C TYR A 96 -6.23 -7.85 -4.50
N SER A 97 -7.18 -8.21 -3.62
CA SER A 97 -7.29 -9.58 -3.09
C SER A 97 -7.44 -10.63 -4.19
N ARG A 98 -8.24 -10.32 -5.21
CA ARG A 98 -8.50 -11.26 -6.31
C ARG A 98 -7.33 -11.37 -7.28
N PHE A 99 -6.66 -10.25 -7.60
CA PHE A 99 -5.51 -10.22 -8.50
C PHE A 99 -4.28 -10.87 -7.87
N MET A 100 -4.05 -10.61 -6.57
CA MET A 100 -2.92 -11.16 -5.80
C MET A 100 -3.23 -12.53 -5.16
N GLU A 101 -4.43 -13.09 -5.41
CA GLU A 101 -4.90 -14.38 -4.84
C GLU A 101 -4.79 -14.45 -3.31
N THR A 102 -5.11 -13.33 -2.64
CA THR A 102 -4.97 -13.19 -1.20
C THR A 102 -6.26 -12.76 -0.52
N SER A 103 -6.28 -12.74 0.81
CA SER A 103 -7.40 -12.27 1.60
C SER A 103 -7.02 -11.10 2.50
N CYS A 104 -7.80 -10.03 2.44
CA CYS A 104 -7.72 -8.93 3.37
C CYS A 104 -9.12 -8.43 3.77
N TYR A 105 -9.17 -7.67 4.86
CA TYR A 105 -10.39 -7.03 5.35
C TYR A 105 -10.11 -5.57 5.68
N GLN A 106 -11.00 -4.68 5.26
CA GLN A 106 -11.01 -3.28 5.67
C GLN A 106 -12.41 -2.90 6.18
N GLY A 107 -12.47 -2.20 7.29
CA GLY A 107 -13.71 -1.73 7.90
C GLY A 107 -13.45 -1.03 9.22
N THR A 108 -14.45 -0.91 10.08
CA THR A 108 -14.23 -0.47 11.46
C THR A 108 -13.96 -1.67 12.37
N VAL A 109 -13.34 -1.42 13.52
CA VAL A 109 -13.18 -2.45 14.57
C VAL A 109 -14.55 -3.01 14.98
N ALA A 110 -15.58 -2.17 15.11
CA ALA A 110 -16.94 -2.61 15.44
C ALA A 110 -17.50 -3.56 14.39
N ALA A 111 -17.33 -3.25 13.10
CA ALA A 111 -17.78 -4.09 12.00
C ALA A 111 -17.01 -5.42 11.95
N ALA A 112 -15.70 -5.42 12.21
CA ALA A 112 -14.91 -6.64 12.29
C ALA A 112 -15.41 -7.58 13.39
N LEU A 113 -15.67 -7.04 14.59
CA LEU A 113 -16.23 -7.83 15.70
C LEU A 113 -17.61 -8.41 15.35
N ALA A 114 -18.46 -7.64 14.68
CA ALA A 114 -19.76 -8.13 14.20
C ALA A 114 -19.63 -9.24 13.14
N ASN A 115 -18.53 -9.24 12.37
CA ASN A 115 -18.19 -10.28 11.39
C ASN A 115 -17.45 -11.48 11.99
N GLY A 116 -17.32 -11.55 13.33
CA GLY A 116 -16.77 -12.71 14.03
C GLY A 116 -15.25 -12.70 14.24
N TYR A 117 -14.57 -11.58 13.99
CA TYR A 117 -13.16 -11.45 14.37
C TYR A 117 -13.01 -11.45 15.91
N LYS A 118 -11.92 -12.02 16.41
CA LYS A 118 -11.73 -12.27 17.83
C LYS A 118 -11.56 -10.98 18.64
N ALA A 119 -12.42 -10.81 19.64
CA ALA A 119 -12.44 -9.64 20.52
C ALA A 119 -11.20 -9.54 21.44
N ASP A 120 -10.59 -10.67 21.78
CA ASP A 120 -9.42 -10.79 22.66
C ASP A 120 -8.08 -10.67 21.90
N THR A 121 -8.10 -10.38 20.60
CA THR A 121 -6.88 -10.12 19.81
C THR A 121 -6.10 -8.98 20.45
N LYS A 122 -4.85 -9.28 20.85
CA LYS A 122 -3.95 -8.32 21.49
C LYS A 122 -3.33 -7.35 20.48
N LEU A 123 -3.31 -6.09 20.86
CA LEU A 123 -2.80 -4.98 20.07
C LEU A 123 -1.83 -4.14 20.90
N THR A 124 -0.74 -3.72 20.29
CA THR A 124 0.21 -2.75 20.85
C THR A 124 -0.22 -1.35 20.47
N SER A 125 -0.39 -0.46 21.43
CA SER A 125 -0.72 0.95 21.17
C SER A 125 0.49 1.69 20.58
N ALA A 126 0.28 2.53 19.57
CA ALA A 126 1.33 3.39 19.01
C ALA A 126 1.88 4.42 20.03
N LYS A 127 1.16 4.66 21.13
CA LYS A 127 1.58 5.53 22.24
C LYS A 127 2.17 4.77 23.42
N GLY A 128 2.32 3.47 23.31
CA GLY A 128 2.71 2.56 24.38
C GLY A 128 1.52 1.93 25.10
N GLY A 129 1.77 0.76 25.67
CA GLY A 129 0.72 -0.06 26.32
C GLY A 129 0.06 -1.07 25.39
N SER A 130 -0.83 -1.87 25.97
CA SER A 130 -1.55 -2.95 25.29
C SER A 130 -3.06 -2.67 25.31
N LEU A 131 -3.71 -3.03 24.21
CA LEU A 131 -5.16 -2.97 23.99
C LEU A 131 -5.66 -4.34 23.53
N THR A 132 -6.96 -4.51 23.44
CA THR A 132 -7.59 -5.62 22.71
C THR A 132 -8.59 -5.08 21.70
N MET A 133 -9.00 -5.90 20.76
CA MET A 133 -10.04 -5.54 19.78
C MET A 133 -11.37 -5.13 20.42
N SER A 134 -11.65 -5.57 21.67
CA SER A 134 -12.85 -5.19 22.43
C SER A 134 -12.78 -3.81 23.10
N ASP A 135 -11.62 -3.14 23.07
CA ASP A 135 -11.47 -1.84 23.71
C ASP A 135 -12.38 -0.79 23.04
N SER A 136 -13.17 -0.08 23.87
CA SER A 136 -14.13 0.89 23.38
C SER A 136 -13.49 2.11 22.70
N SER A 137 -12.24 2.45 23.06
CA SER A 137 -11.53 3.61 22.53
C SER A 137 -11.15 3.49 21.05
N ILE A 138 -11.11 2.26 20.52
CA ILE A 138 -10.78 1.98 19.12
C ILE A 138 -11.97 1.52 18.28
N ARG A 139 -13.13 1.33 18.88
CA ARG A 139 -14.31 0.69 18.27
C ARG A 139 -14.73 1.30 16.92
N GLU A 140 -14.69 2.62 16.82
CA GLU A 140 -15.07 3.37 15.61
C GLU A 140 -13.88 3.72 14.70
N ARG A 141 -12.70 3.14 14.98
CA ARG A 141 -11.51 3.37 14.16
C ARG A 141 -11.49 2.43 12.96
N ASN A 142 -10.80 2.87 11.91
CA ASN A 142 -10.51 2.02 10.76
C ASN A 142 -9.60 0.87 11.16
N LEU A 143 -9.87 -0.29 10.59
CA LEU A 143 -9.11 -1.52 10.79
C LEU A 143 -8.78 -2.11 9.43
N PHE A 144 -7.55 -2.56 9.28
CA PHE A 144 -7.12 -3.40 8.17
C PHE A 144 -6.52 -4.70 8.70
N ILE A 145 -6.89 -5.83 8.07
CA ILE A 145 -6.41 -7.17 8.42
C ILE A 145 -5.92 -7.83 7.15
N TRP A 146 -4.73 -8.42 7.18
CA TRP A 146 -4.14 -9.14 6.03
C TRP A 146 -3.27 -10.32 6.49
N ASN A 147 -2.84 -11.17 5.57
CA ASN A 147 -2.07 -12.37 5.89
C ASN A 147 -0.67 -12.40 5.26
N GLU A 148 -0.43 -11.64 4.20
CA GLU A 148 0.87 -11.66 3.53
C GLU A 148 1.95 -10.91 4.30
N GLU A 149 3.20 -11.33 4.09
CA GLU A 149 4.38 -10.69 4.68
C GLU A 149 4.77 -9.42 3.90
N VAL A 150 3.84 -8.46 3.81
CA VAL A 150 4.04 -7.15 3.19
C VAL A 150 3.84 -6.03 4.19
N ALA A 151 4.60 -4.95 4.06
CA ALA A 151 4.36 -3.74 4.83
C ALA A 151 3.04 -3.09 4.41
N VAL A 152 2.35 -2.44 5.35
CA VAL A 152 1.13 -1.69 5.06
C VAL A 152 1.33 -0.23 5.43
N ARG A 153 1.03 0.65 4.48
CA ARG A 153 0.93 2.09 4.67
C ARG A 153 -0.53 2.50 4.72
N CYS A 154 -0.95 3.03 5.86
CA CYS A 154 -2.30 3.57 6.05
C CYS A 154 -2.37 5.03 5.58
N ASP A 155 -3.51 5.48 5.07
CA ASP A 155 -3.76 6.89 4.74
C ASP A 155 -3.97 7.78 5.99
N GLY A 156 -4.02 7.17 7.18
CA GLY A 156 -4.12 7.85 8.46
C GLY A 156 -3.11 7.33 9.48
N SER A 157 -3.03 8.04 10.63
CA SER A 157 -2.08 7.67 11.68
C SER A 157 -2.48 6.36 12.35
N VAL A 158 -1.53 5.46 12.51
CA VAL A 158 -1.68 4.21 13.26
C VAL A 158 -2.00 4.50 14.73
N VAL A 159 -3.01 3.84 15.25
CA VAL A 159 -3.46 3.91 16.66
C VAL A 159 -2.92 2.73 17.44
N CYS A 160 -3.10 1.53 16.91
CA CYS A 160 -2.54 0.30 17.47
C CYS A 160 -2.40 -0.76 16.37
N TYR A 161 -1.62 -1.80 16.65
CA TYR A 161 -1.29 -2.86 15.72
C TYR A 161 -1.02 -4.18 16.46
N SER A 162 -1.14 -5.32 15.79
CA SER A 162 -0.89 -6.63 16.39
C SER A 162 0.58 -6.83 16.77
N GLU A 163 0.84 -7.68 17.77
CA GLU A 163 2.18 -7.89 18.37
C GLU A 163 3.23 -8.44 17.38
N ASN A 164 2.78 -9.07 16.28
CA ASN A 164 3.62 -9.58 15.19
C ASN A 164 4.00 -8.50 14.14
N LEU A 165 3.67 -7.23 14.40
CA LEU A 165 4.05 -6.08 13.59
C LEU A 165 5.04 -5.17 14.31
N SER A 166 5.76 -4.36 13.55
CA SER A 166 6.52 -3.19 13.99
C SER A 166 5.97 -1.94 13.33
N LEU A 167 5.94 -0.83 14.07
CA LEU A 167 5.52 0.48 13.57
C LEU A 167 6.74 1.23 13.01
N SER A 168 6.62 1.77 11.80
CA SER A 168 7.61 2.65 11.18
C SER A 168 6.99 4.02 10.92
N GLY A 169 7.46 5.04 11.62
CA GLY A 169 6.89 6.38 11.54
C GLY A 169 5.49 6.46 12.16
N LYS A 170 4.54 7.09 11.45
CA LYS A 170 3.17 7.31 11.94
C LYS A 170 2.10 6.50 11.21
N THR A 171 2.39 6.06 10.00
CA THR A 171 1.41 5.50 9.08
C THR A 171 1.74 4.09 8.61
N ASP A 172 2.98 3.64 8.82
CA ASP A 172 3.49 2.41 8.22
C ASP A 172 3.68 1.34 9.29
N VAL A 173 3.20 0.14 9.01
CA VAL A 173 3.46 -1.06 9.83
C VAL A 173 4.08 -2.14 8.96
N GLN A 174 4.97 -2.93 9.55
CA GLN A 174 5.70 -3.98 8.87
C GLN A 174 5.66 -5.28 9.68
N PRO A 175 5.40 -6.43 9.06
CA PRO A 175 5.59 -7.74 9.69
C PRO A 175 6.99 -7.86 10.30
N LYS A 176 7.07 -8.42 11.49
CA LYS A 176 8.36 -8.78 12.09
C LYS A 176 8.93 -9.99 11.37
N GLU A 177 10.23 -10.05 11.25
CA GLU A 177 10.93 -11.17 10.62
C GLU A 177 10.45 -12.52 11.19
N GLY A 178 10.10 -13.44 10.29
CA GLY A 178 9.60 -14.78 10.65
C GLY A 178 8.22 -14.82 11.32
N SER A 179 7.52 -13.68 11.38
CA SER A 179 6.14 -13.66 11.89
C SER A 179 5.15 -14.15 10.84
N VAL A 180 4.01 -14.67 11.31
CA VAL A 180 2.93 -15.17 10.45
C VAL A 180 1.66 -14.39 10.77
N GLY A 181 0.86 -14.11 9.74
CA GLY A 181 -0.45 -13.46 9.87
C GLY A 181 -1.47 -14.32 10.64
N PRO A 182 -2.66 -13.83 10.91
CA PRO A 182 -3.15 -12.53 10.44
C PRO A 182 -2.50 -11.34 11.17
N TYR A 183 -2.31 -10.27 10.40
CA TYR A 183 -1.83 -8.98 10.89
C TYR A 183 -2.98 -8.00 11.03
N TYR A 184 -2.96 -7.17 12.07
CA TYR A 184 -4.00 -6.20 12.36
C TYR A 184 -3.40 -4.82 12.54
N VAL A 185 -3.94 -3.82 11.85
CA VAL A 185 -3.61 -2.41 12.10
C VAL A 185 -4.88 -1.58 12.23
N VAL A 186 -4.95 -0.79 13.32
CA VAL A 186 -6.03 0.17 13.57
C VAL A 186 -5.48 1.57 13.34
N TYR A 187 -6.19 2.40 12.57
CA TYR A 187 -5.74 3.72 12.17
C TYR A 187 -6.89 4.74 12.14
N LYS A 188 -6.55 6.04 11.98
CA LYS A 188 -7.52 7.15 11.97
C LYS A 188 -7.99 7.47 10.58
#